data_927491fa148052918330020c8e821086
#
_entry.id   927491fa148052918330020c8e821086
#
_cell.length_a   1.000
_cell.length_b   1.000
_cell.length_c   1.000
_cell.angle_alpha   90.00
_cell.angle_beta   90.00
_cell.angle_gamma   90.00
#
_symmetry.space_group_name_H-M   'P 1'
#
loop_
_entity.id
_entity.type
_entity.pdbx_description
1 polymer ?
#
loop_
_entity_poly.entity_id
_entity_poly.type
_entity_poly.pdbx_seq_one_letter_code
_entity_poly.pdbx_strand_id
1 'polypeptide(L)'
;MNKPVFRLKYSLAGAVYETVGYSGPHFSVITVNDESGVKLTLIPSRPITLISASLEFWHEYEKNEKFFVNGYQSWTTSGEMSAEDIYRGTTPLAGVTKYTKDMAITSGDYAFTRYEPRPGFFHSFTYTYLRRGDEFELFGSLSERNGYTVFYSDMEKHIFSVEKDVEGLTISEPYEMFDIVRVVGGYDEVFDKYFAAMSLPAKKHIDRLTGYTSWYNYFQKIDENIILRDLKGLSRARESVNIFQIDDGYEPFVGDWLDYNGKDFPNGMKTIADAVHREGYLAGIWLAPFNVQRGKSRILKEHPDWLIRNPDGKPQLGCVAWGGAYTLDIYNPEVREHLKKVFDTVLNDWGYDMVKLDFLYSQCRTPRDNKTRGTIMCEAMDFLRECVGATLILGCGVPLGPAFGVVDACRISCDVDLSYGGKFYNSMSINNELPSAQNAINNSMFRRHLNGRAFLNDPDVFFLRDHNLTFTREQKLLLAKINNLFGRVLFVSDDAGEYSEAELEVLKETFRESDAKILNVKCVGARADGNYEIKFIENGEEKLLYFNLFTGASNILEVR
;
A
#
# COMPACT_ATOMS: atom_id res chain seq x y z
N MET A 1 -10.20 17.70 22.65
CA MET A 1 -8.72 17.67 22.91
C MET A 1 -8.28 18.98 23.57
N ASN A 2 -7.28 18.91 24.44
CA ASN A 2 -6.64 20.12 24.97
C ASN A 2 -5.93 20.88 23.83
N LYS A 3 -5.67 22.19 24.05
CA LYS A 3 -4.94 23.00 23.06
C LYS A 3 -3.56 22.36 22.78
N PRO A 4 -3.23 22.02 21.52
CA PRO A 4 -1.95 21.38 21.21
C PRO A 4 -0.77 22.33 21.41
N VAL A 5 0.40 21.75 21.61
CA VAL A 5 1.68 22.46 21.65
C VAL A 5 2.34 22.30 20.27
N PHE A 6 2.50 23.42 19.56
CA PHE A 6 3.23 23.41 18.29
C PHE A 6 4.72 23.53 18.54
N ARG A 7 5.50 22.62 17.92
CA ARG A 7 6.97 22.66 17.91
C ARG A 7 7.47 22.78 16.48
N LEU A 8 8.42 23.67 16.27
CA LEU A 8 9.06 23.87 14.98
C LEU A 8 10.56 23.96 15.15
N LYS A 9 11.27 23.15 14.36
CA LYS A 9 12.71 23.23 14.19
C LYS A 9 13.03 23.61 12.75
N TYR A 10 13.84 24.65 12.56
CA TYR A 10 14.19 25.19 11.25
C TYR A 10 15.60 25.79 11.26
N SER A 11 16.16 25.99 10.09
CA SER A 11 17.40 26.72 9.90
C SER A 11 17.19 28.01 9.11
N LEU A 12 18.00 29.02 9.43
CA LEU A 12 18.09 30.30 8.73
C LEU A 12 19.54 30.76 8.68
N ALA A 13 20.07 30.97 7.47
CA ALA A 13 21.45 31.38 7.25
C ALA A 13 22.49 30.52 8.00
N GLY A 14 22.24 29.20 8.08
CA GLY A 14 23.13 28.23 8.75
C GLY A 14 22.91 28.10 10.26
N ALA A 15 22.15 28.97 10.90
CA ALA A 15 21.79 28.84 12.31
C ALA A 15 20.50 27.99 12.46
N VAL A 16 20.48 27.11 13.46
CA VAL A 16 19.32 26.26 13.78
C VAL A 16 18.52 26.89 14.93
N TYR A 17 17.22 26.95 14.74
CA TYR A 17 16.26 27.47 15.73
C TYR A 17 15.29 26.36 16.10
N GLU A 18 14.95 26.29 17.38
CA GLU A 18 13.92 25.41 17.90
C GLU A 18 12.94 26.26 18.73
N THR A 19 11.66 26.18 18.40
CA THR A 19 10.62 27.03 19.01
C THR A 19 9.45 26.17 19.47
N VAL A 20 8.82 26.62 20.55
CA VAL A 20 7.62 26.03 21.14
C VAL A 20 6.54 27.12 21.22
N GLY A 21 5.40 26.88 20.57
CA GLY A 21 4.27 27.82 20.51
C GLY A 21 3.98 28.28 19.08
N TYR A 22 3.02 29.18 18.94
CA TYR A 22 2.40 29.58 17.66
C TYR A 22 3.04 30.84 17.04
N SER A 23 4.19 31.25 17.54
CA SER A 23 4.97 32.35 16.96
C SER A 23 6.45 32.18 17.30
N GLY A 24 7.31 32.73 16.47
CA GLY A 24 8.75 32.73 16.65
C GLY A 24 9.38 33.98 16.04
N PRO A 25 10.71 34.16 16.14
CA PRO A 25 11.39 35.35 15.64
C PRO A 25 11.29 35.53 14.13
N HIS A 26 11.01 34.44 13.37
CA HIS A 26 11.03 34.44 11.91
C HIS A 26 9.72 33.89 11.29
N PHE A 27 8.71 33.64 12.10
CA PHE A 27 7.40 33.17 11.64
C PHE A 27 6.26 33.52 12.59
N SER A 28 5.04 33.45 12.06
CA SER A 28 3.79 33.38 12.80
C SER A 28 2.96 32.19 12.33
N VAL A 29 1.89 31.87 13.06
CA VAL A 29 1.00 30.76 12.74
C VAL A 29 -0.44 31.24 12.76
N ILE A 30 -1.20 30.87 11.74
CA ILE A 30 -2.67 30.91 11.76
C ILE A 30 -3.15 29.50 12.06
N THR A 31 -4.04 29.34 13.05
CA THR A 31 -4.58 28.04 13.42
C THR A 31 -6.06 28.12 13.73
N VAL A 32 -6.79 27.09 13.28
CA VAL A 32 -8.13 26.75 13.74
C VAL A 32 -8.00 25.41 14.45
N ASN A 33 -8.48 25.33 15.68
CA ASN A 33 -8.48 24.11 16.48
C ASN A 33 -9.79 24.05 17.27
N ASP A 34 -10.64 23.10 16.92
CA ASP A 34 -11.93 22.86 17.55
C ASP A 34 -12.22 21.34 17.67
N GLU A 35 -13.45 20.98 17.97
CA GLU A 35 -13.84 19.58 18.13
C GLU A 35 -13.78 18.78 16.83
N SER A 36 -13.82 19.43 15.68
CA SER A 36 -13.80 18.80 14.36
C SER A 36 -12.39 18.56 13.81
N GLY A 37 -11.35 19.16 14.41
CA GLY A 37 -9.99 18.95 13.96
C GLY A 37 -9.05 20.14 14.17
N VAL A 38 -7.94 20.12 13.45
CA VAL A 38 -6.93 21.18 13.51
C VAL A 38 -6.41 21.53 12.13
N LYS A 39 -6.44 22.83 11.82
CA LYS A 39 -5.78 23.39 10.64
C LYS A 39 -4.72 24.38 11.08
N LEU A 40 -3.50 24.28 10.52
CA LEU A 40 -2.38 25.14 10.88
C LEU A 40 -1.61 25.57 9.63
N THR A 41 -1.51 26.89 9.44
CA THR A 41 -0.70 27.50 8.38
C THR A 41 0.47 28.26 9.00
N LEU A 42 1.68 27.92 8.59
CA LEU A 42 2.92 28.59 8.99
C LEU A 42 3.18 29.77 8.02
N ILE A 43 3.44 30.95 8.55
CA ILE A 43 3.70 32.18 7.80
C ILE A 43 5.13 32.64 8.12
N PRO A 44 6.10 32.36 7.23
CA PRO A 44 7.47 32.84 7.44
C PRO A 44 7.58 34.32 7.15
N SER A 45 8.36 35.06 7.97
CA SER A 45 8.69 36.48 7.73
C SER A 45 9.87 36.66 6.75
N ARG A 46 10.59 35.60 6.49
CA ARG A 46 11.70 35.45 5.53
C ARG A 46 11.89 33.96 5.19
N PRO A 47 12.61 33.62 4.12
CA PRO A 47 12.85 32.22 3.78
C PRO A 47 13.50 31.44 4.93
N ILE A 48 12.88 30.32 5.35
CA ILE A 48 13.39 29.41 6.38
C ILE A 48 13.40 27.98 5.82
N THR A 49 14.39 27.19 6.21
CA THR A 49 14.43 25.76 5.84
C THR A 49 13.96 24.92 7.01
N LEU A 50 12.90 24.17 6.80
CA LEU A 50 12.27 23.32 7.79
C LEU A 50 13.12 22.07 8.08
N ILE A 51 13.18 21.66 9.36
CA ILE A 51 13.85 20.45 9.81
C ILE A 51 12.80 19.48 10.36
N SER A 52 11.92 19.96 11.26
CA SER A 52 10.79 19.17 11.78
C SER A 52 9.66 20.09 12.24
N ALA A 53 8.43 19.59 12.17
CA ALA A 53 7.23 20.27 12.66
C ALA A 53 6.29 19.27 13.32
N SER A 54 5.81 19.55 14.54
CA SER A 54 4.86 18.70 15.26
C SER A 54 3.81 19.46 16.04
N LEU A 55 2.65 18.82 16.24
CA LEU A 55 1.63 19.18 17.20
C LEU A 55 1.57 18.09 18.28
N GLU A 56 1.71 18.45 19.54
CA GLU A 56 1.64 17.55 20.68
C GLU A 56 0.38 17.82 21.51
N PHE A 57 -0.36 16.75 21.81
CA PHE A 57 -1.56 16.77 22.63
C PHE A 57 -1.34 15.90 23.86
N TRP A 58 -1.79 16.35 25.02
CA TRP A 58 -1.95 15.48 26.18
C TRP A 58 -3.17 14.56 25.96
N HIS A 59 -2.97 13.24 26.13
CA HIS A 59 -4.02 12.24 26.05
C HIS A 59 -3.92 11.26 27.21
N GLU A 60 -4.98 11.12 27.97
CA GLU A 60 -5.09 10.12 29.03
C GLU A 60 -5.50 8.78 28.39
N TYR A 61 -4.54 7.90 28.15
CA TYR A 61 -4.81 6.60 27.55
C TYR A 61 -5.50 5.67 28.54
N GLU A 62 -6.64 5.09 28.14
CA GLU A 62 -7.32 4.08 28.94
C GLU A 62 -6.61 2.72 28.84
N LYS A 63 -6.73 1.89 29.88
CA LYS A 63 -6.03 0.60 29.95
C LYS A 63 -6.26 -0.32 28.72
N ASN A 64 -7.46 -0.29 28.14
CA ASN A 64 -7.84 -1.15 27.01
C ASN A 64 -7.92 -0.38 25.69
N GLU A 65 -7.47 0.85 25.66
CA GLU A 65 -7.46 1.66 24.47
C GLU A 65 -6.49 1.10 23.44
N LYS A 66 -6.90 1.11 22.17
CA LYS A 66 -6.08 0.67 21.04
C LYS A 66 -5.71 1.86 20.18
N PHE A 67 -4.46 1.91 19.75
CA PHE A 67 -3.98 2.81 18.71
C PHE A 67 -3.89 2.05 17.39
N PHE A 68 -4.44 2.61 16.31
CA PHE A 68 -4.34 2.02 14.99
C PHE A 68 -3.05 2.45 14.30
N VAL A 69 -2.24 1.47 13.92
CA VAL A 69 -1.07 1.66 13.07
C VAL A 69 -1.48 1.43 11.62
N ASN A 70 -1.46 2.49 10.81
CA ASN A 70 -1.47 2.37 9.35
C ASN A 70 -0.03 2.50 8.87
N GLY A 71 0.53 1.43 8.32
CA GLY A 71 1.90 1.44 7.83
C GLY A 71 2.08 2.37 6.62
N TYR A 72 3.33 2.76 6.37
CA TYR A 72 3.75 3.76 5.39
C TYR A 72 3.18 3.52 3.98
N GLN A 73 3.27 2.31 3.50
CA GLN A 73 2.84 1.96 2.15
C GLN A 73 2.00 0.68 2.13
N SER A 74 1.48 0.32 0.97
CA SER A 74 0.55 -0.80 0.79
C SER A 74 1.08 -2.13 1.37
N TRP A 75 2.38 -2.39 1.34
CA TRP A 75 2.97 -3.63 1.87
C TRP A 75 3.19 -3.62 3.38
N THR A 76 3.33 -2.43 3.99
CA THR A 76 3.64 -2.32 5.42
C THR A 76 2.51 -2.87 6.27
N THR A 77 2.85 -3.63 7.30
CA THR A 77 1.88 -4.19 8.25
C THR A 77 1.09 -3.09 8.97
N SER A 78 -0.21 -3.28 9.09
CA SER A 78 -1.14 -2.43 9.85
C SER A 78 -1.78 -3.21 11.01
N GLY A 79 -2.44 -2.52 11.95
CA GLY A 79 -3.16 -3.19 13.02
C GLY A 79 -3.44 -2.33 14.24
N GLU A 80 -4.23 -2.85 15.16
CA GLU A 80 -4.51 -2.25 16.46
C GLU A 80 -3.44 -2.66 17.48
N MET A 81 -2.87 -1.68 18.17
CA MET A 81 -1.84 -1.85 19.20
C MET A 81 -2.33 -1.38 20.56
N SER A 82 -2.00 -2.11 21.60
CA SER A 82 -2.25 -1.77 23.01
C SER A 82 -0.98 -1.33 23.73
N ALA A 83 -1.12 -0.82 24.94
CA ALA A 83 0.01 -0.30 25.72
C ALA A 83 1.14 -1.34 25.96
N GLU A 84 0.83 -2.62 25.92
CA GLU A 84 1.81 -3.71 26.10
C GLU A 84 2.52 -4.11 24.81
N ASP A 85 1.99 -3.72 23.64
CA ASP A 85 2.55 -4.08 22.34
C ASP A 85 3.82 -3.26 22.03
N ILE A 86 4.71 -3.86 21.24
CA ILE A 86 5.92 -3.21 20.73
C ILE A 86 5.85 -3.17 19.20
N TYR A 87 5.84 -1.97 18.63
CA TYR A 87 5.95 -1.77 17.19
C TYR A 87 7.41 -1.54 16.82
N ARG A 88 8.01 -2.57 16.26
CA ARG A 88 9.43 -2.54 15.92
C ARG A 88 9.62 -2.07 14.50
N GLY A 89 10.68 -1.28 14.30
CA GLY A 89 11.25 -1.04 12.98
C GLY A 89 12.07 -2.22 12.49
N THR A 90 13.16 -1.93 11.80
CA THR A 90 14.11 -2.98 11.39
C THR A 90 14.81 -3.58 12.61
N THR A 91 15.00 -4.89 12.60
CA THR A 91 15.84 -5.55 13.60
C THR A 91 17.33 -5.49 13.21
N PRO A 92 18.28 -5.73 14.14
CA PRO A 92 19.70 -5.82 13.81
C PRO A 92 20.01 -6.82 12.69
N LEU A 93 19.16 -7.83 12.51
CA LEU A 93 19.27 -8.83 11.45
C LEU A 93 19.10 -8.22 10.04
N ALA A 94 18.34 -7.13 9.90
CA ALA A 94 18.26 -6.39 8.64
C ALA A 94 19.62 -5.87 8.17
N GLY A 95 20.57 -5.62 9.09
CA GLY A 95 21.94 -5.17 8.78
C GLY A 95 22.94 -6.27 8.48
N VAL A 96 22.56 -7.56 8.61
CA VAL A 96 23.50 -8.69 8.47
C VAL A 96 24.00 -8.85 7.03
N THR A 97 23.14 -8.59 6.04
CA THR A 97 23.55 -8.60 4.63
C THR A 97 23.24 -7.26 3.98
N LYS A 98 24.02 -6.92 2.94
CA LYS A 98 23.71 -5.73 2.12
C LYS A 98 22.30 -5.81 1.54
N TYR A 99 21.86 -6.99 1.10
CA TYR A 99 20.54 -7.21 0.52
C TYR A 99 19.40 -6.90 1.51
N THR A 100 19.44 -7.45 2.72
CA THR A 100 18.41 -7.21 3.73
C THR A 100 18.38 -5.76 4.20
N LYS A 101 19.55 -5.13 4.30
CA LYS A 101 19.65 -3.70 4.62
C LYS A 101 19.05 -2.84 3.51
N ASP A 102 19.44 -3.08 2.26
CA ASP A 102 18.93 -2.32 1.12
C ASP A 102 17.42 -2.53 0.95
N MET A 103 16.90 -3.75 1.16
CA MET A 103 15.48 -4.05 1.12
C MET A 103 14.71 -3.19 2.13
N ALA A 104 15.09 -3.22 3.40
CA ALA A 104 14.43 -2.43 4.44
C ALA A 104 14.48 -0.92 4.13
N ILE A 105 15.65 -0.39 3.74
CA ILE A 105 15.81 1.04 3.45
C ILE A 105 15.03 1.46 2.22
N THR A 106 14.82 0.60 1.22
CA THR A 106 14.12 0.99 -0.01
C THR A 106 12.60 0.94 0.15
N SER A 107 12.04 -0.08 0.80
CA SER A 107 10.59 -0.30 0.86
C SER A 107 9.90 0.32 2.07
N GLY A 108 10.62 0.55 3.17
CA GLY A 108 10.07 1.07 4.42
C GLY A 108 10.38 2.54 4.68
N ASP A 109 9.82 3.02 5.77
CA ASP A 109 9.95 4.39 6.28
C ASP A 109 11.09 4.59 7.29
N TYR A 110 11.91 3.58 7.52
CA TYR A 110 12.92 3.48 8.58
C TYR A 110 14.00 4.57 8.55
N ALA A 111 14.16 5.25 7.43
CA ALA A 111 15.14 6.33 7.28
C ALA A 111 14.63 7.71 7.75
N PHE A 112 13.31 7.89 7.89
CA PHE A 112 12.70 9.20 8.16
C PHE A 112 11.58 9.17 9.21
N THR A 113 11.31 8.01 9.83
CA THR A 113 10.30 7.82 10.87
C THR A 113 10.94 7.32 12.14
N ARG A 114 10.39 7.71 13.30
CA ARG A 114 10.90 7.29 14.60
C ARG A 114 10.30 5.94 14.99
N TYR A 115 11.18 5.02 15.36
CA TYR A 115 10.84 3.75 15.99
C TYR A 115 11.52 3.66 17.34
N GLU A 116 10.73 3.48 18.40
CA GLU A 116 11.24 3.20 19.72
C GLU A 116 10.83 1.78 20.12
N PRO A 117 11.77 0.83 20.28
CA PRO A 117 11.45 -0.57 20.54
C PRO A 117 11.03 -0.81 22.00
N ARG A 118 10.04 -0.06 22.47
CA ARG A 118 9.43 -0.16 23.81
C ARG A 118 7.90 -0.25 23.70
N PRO A 119 7.22 -0.80 24.71
CA PRO A 119 5.76 -0.84 24.75
C PRO A 119 5.13 0.57 24.64
N GLY A 120 3.98 0.66 23.99
CA GLY A 120 3.16 1.86 23.94
C GLY A 120 3.68 3.00 23.06
N PHE A 121 4.76 2.80 22.28
CA PHE A 121 5.22 3.77 21.29
C PHE A 121 4.93 3.29 19.89
N PHE A 122 4.08 4.01 19.17
CA PHE A 122 3.58 3.66 17.84
C PHE A 122 3.53 4.85 16.91
N HIS A 123 3.49 4.59 15.60
CA HIS A 123 3.15 5.61 14.63
C HIS A 123 2.20 5.09 13.54
N SER A 124 1.56 6.02 12.84
CA SER A 124 0.58 5.75 11.79
C SER A 124 0.64 6.82 10.72
N PHE A 125 0.63 6.44 9.45
CA PHE A 125 0.66 7.37 8.31
C PHE A 125 -0.73 7.78 7.86
N THR A 126 -0.89 9.03 7.50
CA THR A 126 -2.08 9.63 6.88
C THR A 126 -3.29 9.73 7.81
N TYR A 127 -3.62 8.65 8.55
CA TYR A 127 -4.69 8.61 9.55
C TYR A 127 -4.41 7.57 10.61
N THR A 128 -5.07 7.75 11.75
CA THR A 128 -5.12 6.77 12.85
C THR A 128 -6.48 6.82 13.52
N TYR A 129 -6.76 5.88 14.38
CA TYR A 129 -7.84 5.99 15.36
C TYR A 129 -7.42 5.47 16.73
N LEU A 130 -8.07 6.01 17.73
CA LEU A 130 -8.09 5.46 19.09
C LEU A 130 -9.41 4.70 19.25
N ARG A 131 -9.33 3.45 19.74
CA ARG A 131 -10.52 2.60 19.93
C ARG A 131 -10.73 2.29 21.39
N ARG A 132 -11.95 2.55 21.87
CA ARG A 132 -12.46 2.22 23.20
C ARG A 132 -13.71 1.35 23.06
N GLY A 133 -13.56 0.04 23.15
CA GLY A 133 -14.66 -0.90 22.88
C GLY A 133 -15.13 -0.81 21.43
N ASP A 134 -16.36 -0.33 21.23
CA ASP A 134 -16.96 -0.14 19.89
C ASP A 134 -16.99 1.35 19.47
N GLU A 135 -16.42 2.26 20.26
CA GLU A 135 -16.22 3.67 19.92
C GLU A 135 -14.85 3.88 19.30
N PHE A 136 -14.83 4.65 18.22
CA PHE A 136 -13.63 5.02 17.47
C PHE A 136 -13.50 6.54 17.43
N GLU A 137 -12.32 7.03 17.75
CA GLU A 137 -11.91 8.42 17.61
C GLU A 137 -10.84 8.51 16.52
N LEU A 138 -11.25 8.87 15.31
CA LEU A 138 -10.38 8.94 14.13
C LEU A 138 -9.75 10.32 14.00
N PHE A 139 -8.47 10.34 13.67
CA PHE A 139 -7.69 11.51 13.26
C PHE A 139 -7.13 11.24 11.86
N GLY A 140 -7.41 12.12 10.91
CA GLY A 140 -6.99 11.92 9.52
C GLY A 140 -6.52 13.20 8.85
N SER A 141 -5.38 13.13 8.18
CA SER A 141 -4.90 14.18 7.28
C SER A 141 -5.79 14.24 6.04
N LEU A 142 -6.16 15.44 5.63
CA LEU A 142 -6.95 15.63 4.41
C LEU A 142 -6.10 15.66 3.15
N SER A 143 -4.76 15.81 3.28
CA SER A 143 -3.85 15.86 2.14
C SER A 143 -2.41 15.53 2.54
N GLU A 144 -1.74 14.74 1.71
CA GLU A 144 -0.30 14.48 1.80
C GLU A 144 0.53 15.36 0.84
N ARG A 145 -0.10 16.29 0.12
CA ARG A 145 0.56 17.15 -0.89
C ARG A 145 1.59 18.11 -0.29
N ASN A 146 1.45 18.43 1.00
CA ASN A 146 2.39 19.26 1.74
C ASN A 146 3.33 18.44 2.65
N GLY A 147 3.60 17.18 2.31
CA GLY A 147 4.40 16.26 3.11
C GLY A 147 3.54 15.21 3.81
N TYR A 148 4.16 14.08 4.13
CA TYR A 148 3.46 13.04 4.88
C TYR A 148 3.06 13.51 6.27
N THR A 149 1.87 13.10 6.69
CA THR A 149 1.38 13.31 8.06
C THR A 149 1.56 12.00 8.82
N VAL A 150 2.30 12.05 9.93
CA VAL A 150 2.58 10.88 10.76
C VAL A 150 2.05 11.14 12.16
N PHE A 151 1.12 10.29 12.59
CA PHE A 151 0.57 10.31 13.94
C PHE A 151 1.42 9.42 14.85
N TYR A 152 1.72 9.89 16.06
CA TYR A 152 2.46 9.12 17.06
C TYR A 152 1.65 8.97 18.35
N SER A 153 1.79 7.84 19.00
CA SER A 153 1.34 7.59 20.36
C SER A 153 2.54 7.27 21.25
N ASP A 154 2.66 7.96 22.35
CA ASP A 154 3.55 7.63 23.47
C ASP A 154 2.66 7.42 24.71
N MET A 155 2.16 6.21 24.87
CA MET A 155 1.19 5.90 25.93
C MET A 155 1.78 6.04 27.33
N GLU A 156 3.08 5.78 27.49
CA GLU A 156 3.78 5.96 28.77
C GLU A 156 3.84 7.41 29.19
N LYS A 157 4.06 8.32 28.24
CA LYS A 157 4.16 9.76 28.50
C LYS A 157 2.84 10.51 28.37
N HIS A 158 1.75 9.81 28.05
CA HIS A 158 0.45 10.44 27.77
C HIS A 158 0.50 11.49 26.65
N ILE A 159 1.30 11.22 25.59
CA ILE A 159 1.45 12.11 24.44
C ILE A 159 0.84 11.45 23.21
N PHE A 160 -0.10 12.14 22.59
CA PHE A 160 -0.52 11.92 21.22
C PHE A 160 0.04 13.06 20.38
N SER A 161 0.75 12.77 19.29
CA SER A 161 1.35 13.80 18.45
C SER A 161 1.17 13.56 16.97
N VAL A 162 1.26 14.64 16.20
CA VAL A 162 1.21 14.62 14.75
C VAL A 162 2.45 15.33 14.22
N GLU A 163 3.19 14.68 13.36
CA GLU A 163 4.38 15.24 12.72
C GLU A 163 4.15 15.41 11.22
N LYS A 164 4.74 16.45 10.64
CA LYS A 164 4.78 16.64 9.19
C LYS A 164 6.17 16.37 8.67
N ASP A 165 6.28 15.50 7.67
CA ASP A 165 7.54 15.24 6.96
C ASP A 165 7.88 16.42 6.03
N VAL A 166 8.67 17.34 6.56
CA VAL A 166 9.08 18.61 5.91
C VAL A 166 10.59 18.77 5.83
N GLU A 167 11.35 17.72 6.06
CA GLU A 167 12.80 17.75 6.11
C GLU A 167 13.41 18.40 4.86
N GLY A 168 14.19 19.47 5.08
CA GLY A 168 14.92 20.17 4.02
C GLY A 168 14.10 21.11 3.15
N LEU A 169 12.79 21.23 3.38
CA LEU A 169 11.93 22.15 2.63
C LEU A 169 12.20 23.60 3.03
N THR A 170 12.53 24.45 2.06
CA THR A 170 12.64 25.91 2.26
C THR A 170 11.33 26.57 1.85
N ILE A 171 10.74 27.33 2.77
CA ILE A 171 9.50 28.08 2.56
C ILE A 171 9.74 29.58 2.69
N SER A 172 9.12 30.38 1.81
CA SER A 172 9.11 31.85 1.81
C SER A 172 7.71 32.43 1.81
N GLU A 173 6.69 31.61 1.58
CA GLU A 173 5.28 31.94 1.51
C GLU A 173 4.50 31.16 2.57
N PRO A 174 3.24 31.53 2.87
CA PRO A 174 2.39 30.77 3.77
C PRO A 174 2.31 29.31 3.39
N TYR A 175 2.53 28.43 4.35
CA TYR A 175 2.59 26.97 4.14
C TYR A 175 1.58 26.27 5.03
N GLU A 176 0.62 25.57 4.43
CA GLU A 176 -0.34 24.73 5.16
C GLU A 176 0.38 23.51 5.73
N MET A 177 0.67 23.57 7.03
CA MET A 177 1.43 22.54 7.74
C MET A 177 0.56 21.35 8.11
N PHE A 178 -0.64 21.61 8.64
CA PHE A 178 -1.59 20.59 9.06
C PHE A 178 -3.00 20.95 8.61
N ASP A 179 -3.72 19.97 8.07
CA ASP A 179 -5.17 19.99 7.87
C ASP A 179 -5.69 18.61 8.26
N ILE A 180 -6.14 18.48 9.51
CA ILE A 180 -6.48 17.21 10.16
C ILE A 180 -7.91 17.28 10.65
N VAL A 181 -8.72 16.31 10.25
CA VAL A 181 -10.07 16.12 10.75
C VAL A 181 -10.08 15.14 11.93
N ARG A 182 -10.95 15.38 12.89
CA ARG A 182 -11.27 14.50 14.01
C ARG A 182 -12.72 14.07 13.93
N VAL A 183 -12.96 12.76 14.00
CA VAL A 183 -14.31 12.19 13.96
C VAL A 183 -14.47 11.15 15.05
N VAL A 184 -15.59 11.18 15.78
CA VAL A 184 -15.95 10.20 16.81
C VAL A 184 -17.22 9.49 16.40
N GLY A 185 -17.30 8.16 16.60
CA GLY A 185 -18.48 7.36 16.28
C GLY A 185 -18.17 5.87 16.12
N GLY A 186 -19.06 5.15 15.48
CA GLY A 186 -18.86 3.75 15.09
C GLY A 186 -17.86 3.60 13.95
N TYR A 187 -17.33 2.39 13.74
CA TYR A 187 -16.25 2.13 12.77
C TYR A 187 -16.55 2.68 11.36
N ASP A 188 -17.66 2.28 10.75
CA ASP A 188 -18.00 2.75 9.40
C ASP A 188 -18.29 4.24 9.36
N GLU A 189 -18.97 4.77 10.37
CA GLU A 189 -19.34 6.18 10.48
C GLU A 189 -18.11 7.10 10.45
N VAL A 190 -17.06 6.76 11.22
CA VAL A 190 -15.86 7.62 11.27
C VAL A 190 -15.13 7.64 9.95
N PHE A 191 -15.05 6.50 9.24
CA PHE A 191 -14.41 6.43 7.94
C PHE A 191 -15.26 7.06 6.83
N ASP A 192 -16.59 6.90 6.85
CA ASP A 192 -17.48 7.57 5.89
C ASP A 192 -17.34 9.10 5.98
N LYS A 193 -17.32 9.65 7.19
CA LYS A 193 -17.12 11.09 7.43
C LYS A 193 -15.72 11.55 7.02
N TYR A 194 -14.68 10.77 7.32
CA TYR A 194 -13.30 11.08 6.94
C TYR A 194 -13.12 11.15 5.42
N PHE A 195 -13.56 10.13 4.69
CA PHE A 195 -13.43 10.11 3.23
C PHE A 195 -14.35 11.12 2.54
N ALA A 196 -15.50 11.44 3.12
CA ALA A 196 -16.34 12.54 2.64
C ALA A 196 -15.64 13.91 2.80
N ALA A 197 -14.93 14.14 3.92
CA ALA A 197 -14.15 15.37 4.14
C ALA A 197 -12.98 15.51 3.15
N MET A 198 -12.35 14.40 2.73
CA MET A 198 -11.30 14.42 1.71
C MET A 198 -11.81 14.81 0.32
N SER A 199 -13.11 14.68 0.06
CA SER A 199 -13.73 15.03 -1.23
C SER A 199 -13.05 14.35 -2.42
N LEU A 200 -12.75 13.06 -2.30
CA LEU A 200 -12.07 12.30 -3.35
C LEU A 200 -12.87 12.31 -4.66
N PRO A 201 -12.21 12.26 -5.83
CA PRO A 201 -12.90 12.15 -7.11
C PRO A 201 -13.85 10.96 -7.15
N ALA A 202 -14.97 11.13 -7.87
CA ALA A 202 -15.93 10.04 -8.06
C ALA A 202 -15.25 8.83 -8.71
N LYS A 203 -15.54 7.65 -8.17
CA LYS A 203 -14.98 6.39 -8.67
C LYS A 203 -15.57 6.01 -10.02
N LYS A 204 -14.80 5.27 -10.80
CA LYS A 204 -15.28 4.63 -12.02
C LYS A 204 -16.25 3.49 -11.67
N HIS A 205 -17.12 3.16 -12.63
CA HIS A 205 -18.19 2.15 -12.50
C HIS A 205 -17.69 0.69 -12.49
N ILE A 206 -16.57 0.40 -11.84
CA ILE A 206 -16.12 -0.97 -11.61
C ILE A 206 -16.22 -1.23 -10.12
N ASP A 207 -17.12 -2.13 -9.75
CA ASP A 207 -17.36 -2.48 -8.35
C ASP A 207 -16.51 -3.66 -7.88
N ARG A 208 -16.01 -4.48 -8.82
CA ARG A 208 -15.27 -5.70 -8.52
C ARG A 208 -14.45 -6.20 -9.71
N LEU A 209 -13.25 -6.73 -9.43
CA LEU A 209 -12.40 -7.45 -10.36
C LEU A 209 -12.20 -8.87 -9.85
N THR A 210 -12.53 -9.87 -10.66
CA THR A 210 -12.37 -11.29 -10.34
C THR A 210 -11.68 -11.99 -11.49
N GLY A 211 -10.60 -12.73 -11.21
CA GLY A 211 -9.88 -13.38 -12.29
C GLY A 211 -8.52 -13.93 -11.92
N TYR A 212 -7.55 -13.67 -12.76
CA TYR A 212 -6.26 -14.33 -12.76
C TYR A 212 -5.10 -13.32 -12.80
N THR A 213 -3.98 -13.71 -12.17
CA THR A 213 -2.67 -13.06 -12.35
C THR A 213 -1.57 -14.13 -12.46
N SER A 214 -0.58 -13.97 -13.33
CA SER A 214 0.39 -15.01 -13.67
C SER A 214 1.53 -15.21 -12.67
N TRP A 215 1.67 -14.33 -11.63
CA TRP A 215 2.88 -14.26 -10.82
C TRP A 215 3.20 -15.53 -10.03
N TYR A 216 2.34 -15.98 -9.13
CA TYR A 216 2.69 -16.95 -8.09
C TYR A 216 2.88 -18.40 -8.55
N ASN A 217 2.48 -18.76 -9.76
CA ASN A 217 2.71 -20.10 -10.27
C ASN A 217 4.03 -20.20 -11.03
N TYR A 218 4.42 -19.11 -11.71
CA TYR A 218 5.54 -19.15 -12.64
C TYR A 218 6.61 -18.10 -12.36
N PHE A 219 6.31 -17.07 -11.57
CA PHE A 219 7.14 -15.85 -11.46
C PHE A 219 7.46 -15.31 -12.86
N GLN A 220 8.69 -14.93 -13.13
CA GLN A 220 9.11 -14.45 -14.46
C GLN A 220 9.21 -15.55 -15.55
N LYS A 221 8.89 -16.80 -15.24
CA LYS A 221 9.00 -17.92 -16.20
C LYS A 221 7.68 -18.15 -16.92
N ILE A 222 7.17 -17.14 -17.57
CA ILE A 222 5.96 -17.18 -18.39
C ILE A 222 6.31 -17.13 -19.88
N ASP A 223 5.48 -17.76 -20.69
CA ASP A 223 5.51 -17.67 -22.14
C ASP A 223 4.08 -17.65 -22.70
N GLU A 224 3.96 -17.39 -23.99
CA GLU A 224 2.68 -17.31 -24.69
C GLU A 224 1.83 -18.58 -24.52
N ASN A 225 2.46 -19.77 -24.53
CA ASN A 225 1.73 -21.03 -24.40
C ASN A 225 1.16 -21.23 -23.00
N ILE A 226 1.96 -20.90 -21.95
CA ILE A 226 1.52 -20.94 -20.56
C ILE A 226 0.32 -20.01 -20.37
N ILE A 227 0.44 -18.76 -20.81
CA ILE A 227 -0.61 -17.75 -20.66
C ILE A 227 -1.90 -18.15 -21.38
N LEU A 228 -1.82 -18.62 -22.63
CA LEU A 228 -3.00 -19.05 -23.39
C LEU A 228 -3.63 -20.34 -22.83
N ARG A 229 -2.83 -21.24 -22.25
CA ARG A 229 -3.33 -22.44 -21.56
C ARG A 229 -4.12 -22.04 -20.31
N ASP A 230 -3.57 -21.17 -19.46
CA ASP A 230 -4.20 -20.74 -18.22
C ASP A 230 -5.47 -19.91 -18.50
N LEU A 231 -5.46 -19.08 -19.54
CA LEU A 231 -6.63 -18.38 -20.03
C LEU A 231 -7.75 -19.34 -20.42
N LYS A 232 -7.41 -20.40 -21.16
CA LYS A 232 -8.36 -21.45 -21.53
C LYS A 232 -8.85 -22.23 -20.30
N GLY A 233 -7.97 -22.52 -19.33
CA GLY A 233 -8.35 -23.16 -18.07
C GLY A 233 -9.37 -22.35 -17.29
N LEU A 234 -9.16 -21.05 -17.19
CA LEU A 234 -10.04 -20.12 -16.47
C LEU A 234 -11.44 -20.01 -17.10
N SER A 235 -11.60 -20.31 -18.39
CA SER A 235 -12.91 -20.29 -19.07
C SER A 235 -13.93 -21.30 -18.49
N ARG A 236 -13.49 -22.27 -17.68
CA ARG A 236 -14.39 -23.16 -16.89
C ARG A 236 -15.18 -22.41 -15.83
N ALA A 237 -14.74 -21.21 -15.44
CA ALA A 237 -15.44 -20.31 -14.51
C ALA A 237 -15.89 -19.00 -15.17
N ARG A 238 -16.08 -18.98 -16.50
CA ARG A 238 -16.31 -17.78 -17.34
C ARG A 238 -17.27 -16.76 -16.73
N GLU A 239 -18.41 -17.20 -16.20
CA GLU A 239 -19.44 -16.32 -15.65
C GLU A 239 -19.03 -15.62 -14.34
N SER A 240 -17.98 -16.12 -13.67
CA SER A 240 -17.47 -15.58 -12.42
C SER A 240 -16.20 -14.73 -12.60
N VAL A 241 -15.71 -14.59 -13.85
CA VAL A 241 -14.44 -13.94 -14.19
C VAL A 241 -14.69 -12.74 -15.09
N ASN A 242 -14.00 -11.64 -14.80
CA ASN A 242 -14.07 -10.43 -15.62
C ASN A 242 -12.70 -9.86 -16.03
N ILE A 243 -11.58 -10.41 -15.52
CA ILE A 243 -10.24 -9.91 -15.83
C ILE A 243 -9.20 -11.04 -15.88
N PHE A 244 -8.22 -10.88 -16.77
CA PHE A 244 -7.04 -11.74 -16.87
C PHE A 244 -5.79 -10.85 -16.94
N GLN A 245 -4.92 -10.93 -15.93
CA GLN A 245 -3.73 -10.09 -15.81
C GLN A 245 -2.45 -10.90 -16.07
N ILE A 246 -1.54 -10.31 -16.84
CA ILE A 246 -0.17 -10.77 -17.02
C ILE A 246 0.71 -9.95 -16.07
N ASP A 247 1.47 -10.64 -15.23
CA ASP A 247 2.42 -10.07 -14.29
C ASP A 247 3.84 -10.00 -14.88
N ASP A 248 4.85 -9.67 -14.07
CA ASP A 248 6.27 -9.56 -14.43
C ASP A 248 6.79 -10.81 -15.17
N GLY A 249 7.55 -10.62 -16.24
CA GLY A 249 8.19 -11.68 -17.02
C GLY A 249 7.94 -11.63 -18.53
N TYR A 250 7.09 -10.75 -19.02
CA TYR A 250 6.85 -10.57 -20.46
C TYR A 250 7.89 -9.65 -21.11
N GLU A 251 8.43 -8.69 -20.37
CA GLU A 251 9.45 -7.74 -20.81
C GLU A 251 10.85 -8.36 -20.82
N PRO A 252 11.79 -7.85 -21.64
CA PRO A 252 13.17 -8.34 -21.64
C PRO A 252 13.88 -8.03 -20.32
N PHE A 253 13.70 -6.82 -19.78
CA PHE A 253 14.24 -6.34 -18.51
C PHE A 253 13.33 -5.23 -17.99
N VAL A 254 13.19 -5.15 -16.67
CA VAL A 254 12.45 -4.07 -16.02
C VAL A 254 13.01 -2.71 -16.43
N GLY A 255 12.12 -1.85 -16.94
CA GLY A 255 12.45 -0.55 -17.54
C GLY A 255 12.33 -0.52 -19.06
N ASP A 256 12.47 -1.64 -19.75
CA ASP A 256 12.41 -1.71 -21.22
C ASP A 256 10.95 -2.00 -21.70
N TRP A 257 10.00 -1.18 -21.23
CA TRP A 257 8.56 -1.39 -21.35
C TRP A 257 7.97 -1.27 -22.77
N LEU A 258 8.74 -0.77 -23.73
CA LEU A 258 8.35 -0.70 -25.13
C LEU A 258 8.64 -2.00 -25.89
N ASP A 259 9.35 -2.93 -25.24
CA ASP A 259 9.75 -4.21 -25.79
C ASP A 259 9.11 -5.36 -25.00
N TYR A 260 9.06 -6.52 -25.60
CA TYR A 260 8.68 -7.78 -24.97
C TYR A 260 9.71 -8.85 -25.33
N ASN A 261 9.77 -9.93 -24.54
CA ASN A 261 10.65 -11.06 -24.81
C ASN A 261 10.12 -11.86 -26.02
N GLY A 262 10.58 -11.52 -27.21
CA GLY A 262 10.10 -12.13 -28.46
C GLY A 262 10.41 -13.62 -28.61
N LYS A 263 11.25 -14.20 -27.76
CA LYS A 263 11.46 -15.65 -27.70
C LYS A 263 10.27 -16.35 -27.02
N ASP A 264 9.81 -15.78 -25.91
CA ASP A 264 8.77 -16.36 -25.07
C ASP A 264 7.37 -15.89 -25.52
N PHE A 265 7.28 -14.70 -26.14
CA PHE A 265 6.06 -14.11 -26.71
C PHE A 265 6.24 -13.80 -28.20
N PRO A 266 6.37 -14.79 -29.09
CA PRO A 266 6.72 -14.59 -30.50
C PRO A 266 5.67 -13.79 -31.30
N ASN A 267 4.40 -13.80 -30.86
CA ASN A 267 3.31 -13.08 -31.52
C ASN A 267 2.99 -11.71 -30.86
N GLY A 268 3.75 -11.32 -29.82
CA GLY A 268 3.67 -10.05 -29.15
C GLY A 268 2.48 -9.89 -28.19
N MET A 269 2.56 -8.83 -27.37
CA MET A 269 1.63 -8.61 -26.26
C MET A 269 0.21 -8.28 -26.70
N LYS A 270 0.05 -7.66 -27.89
CA LYS A 270 -1.27 -7.42 -28.48
C LYS A 270 -2.04 -8.73 -28.72
N THR A 271 -1.36 -9.78 -29.20
CA THR A 271 -1.99 -11.07 -29.47
C THR A 271 -2.56 -11.69 -28.20
N ILE A 272 -1.89 -11.48 -27.06
CA ILE A 272 -2.37 -11.93 -25.75
C ILE A 272 -3.61 -11.11 -25.33
N ALA A 273 -3.57 -9.79 -25.41
CA ALA A 273 -4.72 -8.94 -25.09
C ALA A 273 -5.94 -9.29 -25.95
N ASP A 274 -5.75 -9.47 -27.28
CA ASP A 274 -6.80 -9.90 -28.19
C ASP A 274 -7.36 -11.29 -27.84
N ALA A 275 -6.55 -12.20 -27.31
CA ALA A 275 -7.00 -13.51 -26.84
C ALA A 275 -7.87 -13.40 -25.58
N VAL A 276 -7.46 -12.57 -24.63
CA VAL A 276 -8.22 -12.27 -23.40
C VAL A 276 -9.57 -11.65 -23.73
N HIS A 277 -9.60 -10.69 -24.64
CA HIS A 277 -10.84 -10.04 -25.09
C HIS A 277 -11.80 -11.02 -25.81
N ARG A 278 -11.29 -11.98 -26.56
CA ARG A 278 -12.13 -13.02 -27.19
C ARG A 278 -12.84 -13.91 -26.17
N GLU A 279 -12.26 -14.08 -24.98
CA GLU A 279 -12.94 -14.75 -23.86
C GLU A 279 -13.95 -13.85 -23.14
N GLY A 280 -13.99 -12.55 -23.47
CA GLY A 280 -14.90 -11.57 -22.87
C GLY A 280 -14.36 -10.95 -21.58
N TYR A 281 -13.06 -11.04 -21.30
CA TYR A 281 -12.41 -10.50 -20.13
C TYR A 281 -11.66 -9.20 -20.42
N LEU A 282 -11.46 -8.38 -19.38
CA LEU A 282 -10.52 -7.27 -19.40
C LEU A 282 -9.10 -7.81 -19.41
N ALA A 283 -8.22 -7.22 -20.21
CA ALA A 283 -6.81 -7.54 -20.24
C ALA A 283 -6.02 -6.65 -19.27
N GLY A 284 -5.34 -7.24 -18.30
CA GLY A 284 -4.45 -6.55 -17.35
C GLY A 284 -2.99 -6.82 -17.65
N ILE A 285 -2.11 -5.84 -17.37
CA ILE A 285 -0.66 -6.00 -17.50
C ILE A 285 0.06 -5.28 -16.36
N TRP A 286 1.19 -5.86 -15.93
CA TRP A 286 2.04 -5.33 -14.86
C TRP A 286 3.15 -4.45 -15.41
N LEU A 287 3.49 -3.36 -14.68
CA LEU A 287 4.67 -2.51 -14.90
C LEU A 287 5.22 -2.02 -13.56
N ALA A 288 6.55 -1.80 -13.50
CA ALA A 288 7.20 -1.02 -12.45
C ALA A 288 7.76 0.29 -13.07
N PRO A 289 6.89 1.28 -13.37
CA PRO A 289 7.16 2.34 -14.33
C PRO A 289 8.33 3.26 -13.92
N PHE A 290 8.62 3.35 -12.64
CA PHE A 290 9.70 4.20 -12.13
C PHE A 290 11.04 3.49 -11.96
N ASN A 291 11.12 2.20 -12.30
CA ASN A 291 12.29 1.38 -12.00
C ASN A 291 12.98 0.87 -13.28
N VAL A 292 14.32 0.85 -13.25
CA VAL A 292 15.17 0.40 -14.35
C VAL A 292 16.16 -0.62 -13.81
N GLN A 293 16.14 -1.86 -14.31
CA GLN A 293 16.96 -2.97 -13.83
C GLN A 293 18.44 -2.71 -14.01
N ARG A 294 19.19 -2.80 -12.92
CA ARG A 294 20.63 -2.52 -12.89
C ARG A 294 21.43 -3.49 -13.77
N GLY A 295 22.26 -2.92 -14.64
CA GLY A 295 23.21 -3.65 -15.46
C GLY A 295 22.59 -4.46 -16.61
N LYS A 296 21.28 -4.38 -16.82
CA LYS A 296 20.53 -5.14 -17.82
C LYS A 296 19.79 -4.24 -18.81
N SER A 297 18.90 -3.38 -18.34
CA SER A 297 18.03 -2.56 -19.16
C SER A 297 18.80 -1.73 -20.19
N ARG A 298 18.21 -1.59 -21.37
CA ARG A 298 18.69 -0.72 -22.45
C ARG A 298 18.61 0.75 -22.04
N ILE A 299 17.50 1.16 -21.40
CA ILE A 299 17.28 2.52 -20.91
C ILE A 299 18.42 2.98 -20.00
N LEU A 300 18.90 2.11 -19.10
CA LEU A 300 20.03 2.44 -18.23
C LEU A 300 21.33 2.73 -18.99
N LYS A 301 21.55 2.09 -20.14
CA LYS A 301 22.75 2.27 -20.97
C LYS A 301 22.65 3.51 -21.87
N GLU A 302 21.47 3.76 -22.41
CA GLU A 302 21.23 4.85 -23.36
C GLU A 302 21.01 6.18 -22.64
N HIS A 303 20.40 6.17 -21.45
CA HIS A 303 19.96 7.35 -20.70
C HIS A 303 20.37 7.30 -19.22
N PRO A 304 21.67 7.25 -18.89
CA PRO A 304 22.13 7.21 -17.49
C PRO A 304 21.85 8.52 -16.73
N ASP A 305 21.48 9.59 -17.43
CA ASP A 305 21.08 10.91 -16.94
C ASP A 305 19.60 10.98 -16.52
N TRP A 306 18.79 9.98 -16.85
CA TRP A 306 17.39 9.90 -16.44
C TRP A 306 17.18 9.48 -14.99
N LEU A 307 18.24 9.09 -14.29
CA LEU A 307 18.18 8.51 -12.96
C LEU A 307 18.23 9.58 -11.86
N ILE A 308 17.42 9.40 -10.84
CA ILE A 308 17.59 10.12 -9.58
C ILE A 308 18.99 9.80 -9.02
N ARG A 309 19.69 10.83 -8.53
CA ARG A 309 21.00 10.68 -7.91
C ARG A 309 20.99 11.06 -6.44
N ASN A 310 21.68 10.27 -5.65
CA ASN A 310 21.97 10.58 -4.26
C ASN A 310 22.95 11.77 -4.16
N PRO A 311 23.10 12.41 -2.98
CA PRO A 311 24.06 13.51 -2.79
C PRO A 311 25.52 13.16 -3.13
N ASP A 312 25.90 11.88 -3.10
CA ASP A 312 27.22 11.38 -3.52
C ASP A 312 27.36 11.18 -5.04
N GLY A 313 26.36 11.58 -5.82
CA GLY A 313 26.32 11.46 -7.28
C GLY A 313 25.97 10.07 -7.82
N LYS A 314 25.82 9.06 -6.96
CA LYS A 314 25.45 7.70 -7.40
C LYS A 314 23.96 7.59 -7.69
N PRO A 315 23.55 6.72 -8.64
CA PRO A 315 22.15 6.45 -8.87
C PRO A 315 21.44 5.96 -7.61
N GLN A 316 20.22 6.46 -7.38
CA GLN A 316 19.37 6.02 -6.27
C GLN A 316 18.88 4.60 -6.52
N LEU A 317 19.13 3.70 -5.57
CA LEU A 317 18.54 2.36 -5.59
C LEU A 317 17.03 2.47 -5.31
N GLY A 318 16.18 2.09 -6.25
CA GLY A 318 14.72 2.08 -6.11
C GLY A 318 14.23 0.89 -5.32
N CYS A 319 14.71 -0.31 -5.67
CA CYS A 319 14.39 -1.56 -4.96
C CYS A 319 15.51 -2.59 -5.14
N VAL A 320 15.41 -3.70 -4.40
CA VAL A 320 16.38 -4.82 -4.47
C VAL A 320 15.95 -5.94 -5.41
N ALA A 321 14.72 -5.91 -5.93
CA ALA A 321 14.24 -6.88 -6.90
C ALA A 321 15.11 -6.90 -8.16
N TRP A 322 15.10 -8.01 -8.89
CA TRP A 322 15.87 -8.21 -10.14
C TRP A 322 17.39 -8.00 -10.02
N GLY A 323 17.95 -8.17 -8.81
CA GLY A 323 19.37 -7.86 -8.51
C GLY A 323 19.63 -6.37 -8.31
N GLY A 324 18.59 -5.60 -8.11
CA GLY A 324 18.55 -4.16 -7.89
C GLY A 324 18.06 -3.40 -9.12
N ALA A 325 17.24 -2.37 -8.87
CA ALA A 325 16.79 -1.42 -9.87
C ALA A 325 17.08 0.02 -9.40
N TYR A 326 17.34 0.91 -10.35
CA TYR A 326 17.48 2.35 -10.11
C TYR A 326 16.18 3.08 -10.43
N THR A 327 15.99 4.26 -9.86
CA THR A 327 14.78 5.06 -10.04
C THR A 327 14.96 6.11 -11.13
N LEU A 328 14.01 6.15 -12.08
CA LEU A 328 13.86 7.22 -13.07
C LEU A 328 13.38 8.50 -12.38
N ASP A 329 13.86 9.66 -12.81
CA ASP A 329 13.45 10.94 -12.26
C ASP A 329 12.26 11.51 -13.03
N ILE A 330 11.08 11.54 -12.43
CA ILE A 330 9.86 12.11 -13.03
C ILE A 330 9.92 13.63 -13.28
N TYR A 331 10.93 14.33 -12.75
CA TYR A 331 11.14 15.75 -13.03
C TYR A 331 12.00 15.97 -14.28
N ASN A 332 12.61 14.91 -14.83
CA ASN A 332 13.24 14.96 -16.14
C ASN A 332 12.15 14.92 -17.24
N PRO A 333 12.06 15.94 -18.12
CA PRO A 333 11.05 15.97 -19.19
C PRO A 333 11.13 14.78 -20.15
N GLU A 334 12.33 14.27 -20.43
CA GLU A 334 12.51 13.13 -21.34
C GLU A 334 11.96 11.83 -20.72
N VAL A 335 12.12 11.66 -19.40
CA VAL A 335 11.50 10.53 -18.66
C VAL A 335 9.98 10.61 -18.76
N ARG A 336 9.40 11.79 -18.60
CA ARG A 336 7.94 11.96 -18.73
C ARG A 336 7.45 11.62 -20.12
N GLU A 337 8.12 12.08 -21.17
CA GLU A 337 7.77 11.75 -22.55
C GLU A 337 7.93 10.24 -22.83
N HIS A 338 9.00 9.63 -22.33
CA HIS A 338 9.21 8.19 -22.44
C HIS A 338 8.06 7.41 -21.78
N LEU A 339 7.69 7.73 -20.54
CA LEU A 339 6.61 7.05 -19.84
C LEU A 339 5.24 7.27 -20.50
N LYS A 340 4.95 8.47 -21.01
CA LYS A 340 3.74 8.71 -21.83
C LYS A 340 3.69 7.77 -23.03
N LYS A 341 4.81 7.62 -23.76
CA LYS A 341 4.90 6.67 -24.87
C LYS A 341 4.72 5.22 -24.43
N VAL A 342 5.28 4.82 -23.27
CA VAL A 342 5.09 3.48 -22.71
C VAL A 342 3.60 3.20 -22.48
N PHE A 343 2.90 4.09 -21.79
CA PHE A 343 1.47 3.90 -21.53
C PHE A 343 0.62 3.97 -22.79
N ASP A 344 0.96 4.84 -23.75
CA ASP A 344 0.27 4.88 -25.05
C ASP A 344 0.42 3.54 -25.79
N THR A 345 1.63 2.99 -25.85
CA THR A 345 1.89 1.68 -26.46
C THR A 345 1.10 0.55 -25.74
N VAL A 346 1.16 0.49 -24.41
CA VAL A 346 0.50 -0.56 -23.64
C VAL A 346 -1.02 -0.49 -23.77
N LEU A 347 -1.59 0.69 -23.68
CA LEU A 347 -3.04 0.88 -23.64
C LEU A 347 -3.67 0.94 -25.05
N ASN A 348 -3.04 1.63 -25.98
CA ASN A 348 -3.62 1.86 -27.30
C ASN A 348 -3.10 0.89 -28.37
N ASP A 349 -1.77 0.63 -28.42
CA ASP A 349 -1.22 -0.27 -29.43
C ASP A 349 -1.43 -1.74 -29.07
N TRP A 350 -1.19 -2.12 -27.79
CA TRP A 350 -1.40 -3.48 -27.31
C TRP A 350 -2.84 -3.75 -26.85
N GLY A 351 -3.56 -2.72 -26.37
CA GLY A 351 -4.98 -2.78 -26.05
C GLY A 351 -5.30 -3.31 -24.66
N TYR A 352 -4.47 -3.03 -23.67
CA TYR A 352 -4.75 -3.43 -22.27
C TYR A 352 -5.73 -2.48 -21.58
N ASP A 353 -6.64 -3.03 -20.75
CA ASP A 353 -7.70 -2.32 -20.05
C ASP A 353 -7.35 -1.95 -18.60
N MET A 354 -6.32 -2.57 -18.05
CA MET A 354 -5.82 -2.32 -16.70
C MET A 354 -4.30 -2.40 -16.66
N VAL A 355 -3.69 -1.48 -15.91
CA VAL A 355 -2.28 -1.54 -15.56
C VAL A 355 -2.12 -1.75 -14.05
N LYS A 356 -1.39 -2.80 -13.64
CA LYS A 356 -0.87 -2.96 -12.28
C LYS A 356 0.47 -2.24 -12.21
N LEU A 357 0.53 -1.18 -11.39
CA LEU A 357 1.70 -0.31 -11.24
C LEU A 357 2.37 -0.57 -9.91
N ASP A 358 3.60 -1.07 -9.96
CA ASP A 358 4.29 -1.62 -8.80
C ASP A 358 5.58 -0.86 -8.44
N PHE A 359 6.08 -1.05 -7.21
CA PHE A 359 7.27 -0.41 -6.64
C PHE A 359 7.23 1.13 -6.72
N LEU A 360 6.05 1.73 -6.59
CA LEU A 360 5.83 3.17 -6.77
C LEU A 360 6.52 4.02 -5.70
N TYR A 361 6.73 3.48 -4.49
CA TYR A 361 7.46 4.14 -3.39
C TYR A 361 8.87 4.61 -3.77
N SER A 362 9.45 4.06 -4.82
CA SER A 362 10.82 4.38 -5.24
C SER A 362 11.02 5.87 -5.55
N GLN A 363 9.96 6.58 -5.97
CA GLN A 363 10.03 8.02 -6.29
C GLN A 363 10.29 8.93 -5.09
N CYS A 364 9.76 8.58 -3.92
CA CYS A 364 9.71 9.50 -2.78
C CYS A 364 10.65 9.11 -1.63
N ARG A 365 11.72 8.36 -1.89
CA ARG A 365 12.67 7.94 -0.86
C ARG A 365 13.42 9.10 -0.20
N THR A 366 13.72 10.12 -0.97
CA THR A 366 14.45 11.32 -0.51
C THR A 366 13.72 12.58 -0.98
N PRO A 367 13.63 13.62 -0.13
CA PRO A 367 13.18 14.92 -0.58
C PRO A 367 14.18 15.50 -1.59
N ARG A 368 13.70 16.20 -2.61
CA ARG A 368 14.52 16.83 -3.64
C ARG A 368 13.79 17.99 -4.30
N ASP A 369 14.48 18.83 -5.03
CA ASP A 369 13.92 19.96 -5.79
C ASP A 369 13.04 20.89 -4.94
N ASN A 370 13.44 21.10 -3.67
CA ASN A 370 12.70 21.82 -2.66
C ASN A 370 11.27 21.30 -2.46
N LYS A 371 11.09 19.97 -2.51
CA LYS A 371 9.80 19.27 -2.31
C LYS A 371 9.95 18.19 -1.26
N THR A 372 8.89 18.00 -0.49
CA THR A 372 8.79 16.92 0.49
C THR A 372 8.56 15.55 -0.18
N ARG A 373 8.80 14.46 0.55
CA ARG A 373 8.50 13.10 0.06
C ARG A 373 7.03 12.93 -0.33
N GLY A 374 6.11 13.47 0.48
CA GLY A 374 4.67 13.43 0.22
C GLY A 374 4.30 14.20 -1.05
N THR A 375 4.85 15.43 -1.25
CA THR A 375 4.65 16.22 -2.48
C THR A 375 5.10 15.43 -3.71
N ILE A 376 6.33 14.88 -3.67
CA ILE A 376 6.89 14.12 -4.80
C ILE A 376 6.00 12.91 -5.14
N MET A 377 5.53 12.18 -4.12
CA MET A 377 4.68 11.01 -4.36
C MET A 377 3.32 11.38 -4.93
N CYS A 378 2.69 12.44 -4.43
CA CYS A 378 1.42 12.92 -4.97
C CYS A 378 1.57 13.37 -6.44
N GLU A 379 2.63 14.11 -6.77
CA GLU A 379 2.91 14.53 -8.15
C GLU A 379 3.24 13.34 -9.07
N ALA A 380 3.91 12.32 -8.55
CA ALA A 380 4.17 11.08 -9.28
C ALA A 380 2.87 10.33 -9.60
N MET A 381 1.97 10.23 -8.62
CA MET A 381 0.66 9.58 -8.82
C MET A 381 -0.24 10.36 -9.79
N ASP A 382 -0.27 11.70 -9.69
CA ASP A 382 -0.99 12.57 -10.64
C ASP A 382 -0.46 12.35 -12.06
N PHE A 383 0.86 12.28 -12.23
CA PHE A 383 1.48 12.03 -13.53
C PHE A 383 1.12 10.65 -14.09
N LEU A 384 1.11 9.59 -13.29
CA LEU A 384 0.67 8.27 -13.75
C LEU A 384 -0.80 8.29 -14.18
N ARG A 385 -1.67 8.97 -13.43
CA ARG A 385 -3.08 9.11 -13.80
C ARG A 385 -3.23 9.92 -15.09
N GLU A 386 -2.41 10.97 -15.31
CA GLU A 386 -2.36 11.70 -16.58
C GLU A 386 -2.02 10.76 -17.75
N CYS A 387 -0.98 9.93 -17.60
CA CYS A 387 -0.55 8.99 -18.64
C CYS A 387 -1.60 7.90 -18.94
N VAL A 388 -2.20 7.34 -17.90
CA VAL A 388 -3.16 6.22 -18.02
C VAL A 388 -4.57 6.71 -18.42
N GLY A 389 -4.87 7.98 -18.15
CA GLY A 389 -6.17 8.57 -18.50
C GLY A 389 -7.34 7.89 -17.78
N ALA A 390 -8.30 7.37 -18.54
CA ALA A 390 -9.50 6.72 -18.01
C ALA A 390 -9.33 5.22 -17.75
N THR A 391 -8.23 4.60 -18.13
CA THR A 391 -7.98 3.17 -17.94
C THR A 391 -7.73 2.82 -16.46
N LEU A 392 -7.97 1.57 -16.08
CA LEU A 392 -7.87 1.13 -14.69
C LEU A 392 -6.41 1.09 -14.21
N ILE A 393 -6.19 1.61 -13.00
CA ILE A 393 -4.92 1.48 -12.28
C ILE A 393 -5.13 0.61 -11.03
N LEU A 394 -4.37 -0.48 -10.96
CA LEU A 394 -4.15 -1.23 -9.72
C LEU A 394 -2.80 -0.81 -9.14
N GLY A 395 -2.81 -0.05 -8.05
CA GLY A 395 -1.59 0.40 -7.35
C GLY A 395 -0.99 -0.70 -6.49
N CYS A 396 0.35 -0.81 -6.50
CA CYS A 396 1.10 -1.75 -5.67
C CYS A 396 2.43 -1.11 -5.21
N GLY A 397 2.91 -1.44 -4.01
CA GLY A 397 4.11 -0.81 -3.48
C GLY A 397 3.99 0.72 -3.44
N VAL A 398 2.86 1.26 -2.99
CA VAL A 398 2.55 2.68 -3.01
C VAL A 398 2.21 3.20 -1.62
N PRO A 399 2.76 4.35 -1.18
CA PRO A 399 2.26 5.07 -0.02
C PRO A 399 0.77 5.38 -0.17
N LEU A 400 -0.05 4.97 0.82
CA LEU A 400 -1.49 4.87 0.63
C LEU A 400 -2.18 6.23 0.47
N GLY A 401 -1.79 7.24 1.27
CA GLY A 401 -2.41 8.57 1.20
C GLY A 401 -2.36 9.20 -0.20
N PRO A 402 -1.19 9.26 -0.86
CA PRO A 402 -1.07 9.72 -2.25
C PRO A 402 -1.84 8.90 -3.29
N ALA A 403 -2.21 7.66 -2.98
CA ALA A 403 -2.99 6.80 -3.88
C ALA A 403 -4.51 7.07 -3.81
N PHE A 404 -5.00 7.71 -2.72
CA PHE A 404 -6.43 7.97 -2.52
C PHE A 404 -7.02 8.82 -3.64
N GLY A 405 -8.07 8.33 -4.29
CA GLY A 405 -8.74 9.00 -5.40
C GLY A 405 -7.94 9.02 -6.73
N VAL A 406 -6.73 8.48 -6.76
CA VAL A 406 -5.89 8.40 -7.98
C VAL A 406 -5.96 7.02 -8.60
N VAL A 407 -5.83 5.95 -7.82
CA VAL A 407 -5.94 4.57 -8.30
C VAL A 407 -7.37 4.05 -8.17
N ASP A 408 -7.77 3.15 -9.06
CA ASP A 408 -9.09 2.51 -9.05
C ASP A 408 -9.12 1.33 -8.07
N ALA A 409 -8.02 0.60 -7.98
CA ALA A 409 -7.77 -0.49 -7.04
C ALA A 409 -6.38 -0.37 -6.45
N CYS A 410 -6.16 -0.94 -5.27
CA CYS A 410 -4.85 -0.93 -4.62
C CYS A 410 -4.59 -2.21 -3.85
N ARG A 411 -3.40 -2.78 -4.01
CA ARG A 411 -2.86 -3.76 -3.09
C ARG A 411 -2.83 -3.17 -1.67
N ILE A 412 -3.32 -3.90 -0.70
CA ILE A 412 -3.40 -3.46 0.70
C ILE A 412 -2.46 -4.23 1.63
N SER A 413 -1.69 -5.19 1.10
CA SER A 413 -0.71 -5.99 1.82
C SER A 413 0.53 -6.22 0.96
N CYS A 414 1.60 -6.75 1.57
CA CYS A 414 2.68 -7.39 0.82
C CYS A 414 2.18 -8.69 0.15
N ASP A 415 3.06 -9.29 -0.66
CA ASP A 415 2.78 -10.57 -1.33
C ASP A 415 2.45 -11.70 -0.35
N VAL A 416 1.52 -12.58 -0.74
CA VAL A 416 1.14 -13.79 0.03
C VAL A 416 2.25 -14.78 -0.12
N ASP A 417 3.30 -14.91 -0.32
CA ASP A 417 4.29 -15.98 -0.47
C ASP A 417 3.67 -17.39 -0.78
N LEU A 418 4.51 -18.35 -1.18
CA LEU A 418 4.11 -19.74 -1.44
C LEU A 418 4.07 -20.60 -0.18
N SER A 419 4.33 -20.01 0.98
CA SER A 419 4.16 -20.60 2.30
C SER A 419 3.34 -19.68 3.19
N TYR A 420 2.47 -20.26 4.03
CA TYR A 420 1.51 -19.50 4.84
C TYR A 420 2.18 -18.44 5.74
N GLY A 421 3.28 -18.79 6.40
CA GLY A 421 4.06 -17.88 7.25
C GLY A 421 5.14 -17.09 6.52
N GLY A 422 5.26 -17.27 5.20
CA GLY A 422 6.34 -16.69 4.42
C GLY A 422 7.67 -17.44 4.59
N LYS A 423 8.76 -16.80 4.16
CA LYS A 423 10.11 -17.40 4.21
C LYS A 423 10.67 -17.41 5.63
N PHE A 424 11.67 -18.25 5.87
CA PHE A 424 12.33 -18.39 7.17
C PHE A 424 12.72 -17.06 7.84
N TYR A 425 13.19 -16.08 7.07
CA TYR A 425 13.56 -14.77 7.62
C TYR A 425 12.37 -13.94 8.09
N ASN A 426 11.12 -14.29 7.74
CA ASN A 426 9.92 -13.63 8.27
C ASN A 426 9.78 -13.87 9.78
N SER A 427 10.14 -15.08 10.24
CA SER A 427 10.16 -15.39 11.68
C SER A 427 11.14 -14.51 12.48
N MET A 428 12.09 -13.89 11.80
CA MET A 428 13.06 -12.97 12.40
C MET A 428 12.57 -11.52 12.45
N SER A 429 11.37 -11.23 11.93
CA SER A 429 10.76 -9.88 11.89
C SER A 429 11.74 -8.79 11.43
N ILE A 430 12.40 -9.00 10.30
CA ILE A 430 13.45 -8.11 9.79
C ILE A 430 12.93 -6.71 9.54
N ASN A 431 11.71 -6.59 8.98
CA ASN A 431 10.99 -5.35 8.71
C ASN A 431 9.47 -5.61 8.69
N ASN A 432 8.67 -4.58 8.40
CA ASN A 432 7.19 -4.65 8.40
C ASN A 432 6.58 -4.93 7.00
N GLU A 433 7.40 -5.15 5.98
CA GLU A 433 7.00 -5.35 4.58
C GLU A 433 7.26 -6.77 4.07
N LEU A 434 7.34 -7.75 4.96
CA LEU A 434 7.69 -9.13 4.60
C LEU A 434 6.51 -9.89 3.99
N PRO A 435 6.69 -10.51 2.81
CA PRO A 435 5.67 -11.33 2.16
C PRO A 435 5.22 -12.52 3.02
N SER A 436 3.92 -12.65 3.25
CA SER A 436 3.27 -13.81 3.88
C SER A 436 1.76 -13.72 3.81
N ALA A 437 1.07 -14.87 3.81
CA ALA A 437 -0.39 -14.90 3.95
C ALA A 437 -0.87 -14.33 5.30
N GLN A 438 -0.07 -14.46 6.35
CA GLN A 438 -0.35 -13.85 7.66
C GLN A 438 -0.46 -12.33 7.55
N ASN A 439 0.47 -11.65 6.86
CA ASN A 439 0.40 -10.21 6.61
C ASN A 439 -0.79 -9.84 5.71
N ALA A 440 -1.05 -10.62 4.67
CA ALA A 440 -2.17 -10.39 3.76
C ALA A 440 -3.52 -10.47 4.50
N ILE A 441 -3.74 -11.50 5.30
CA ILE A 441 -4.94 -11.66 6.15
C ILE A 441 -5.05 -10.51 7.16
N ASN A 442 -3.96 -10.19 7.86
CA ASN A 442 -3.92 -9.11 8.84
C ASN A 442 -4.31 -7.75 8.20
N ASN A 443 -3.67 -7.40 7.08
CA ASN A 443 -3.95 -6.13 6.42
C ASN A 443 -5.34 -6.09 5.79
N SER A 444 -5.86 -7.21 5.30
CA SER A 444 -7.25 -7.30 4.80
C SER A 444 -8.25 -6.94 5.90
N MET A 445 -8.04 -7.41 7.13
CA MET A 445 -8.88 -7.06 8.28
C MET A 445 -8.76 -5.58 8.66
N PHE A 446 -7.52 -5.10 8.81
CA PHE A 446 -7.24 -3.79 9.40
C PHE A 446 -7.23 -2.64 8.39
N ARG A 447 -7.24 -2.92 7.08
CA ARG A 447 -7.44 -1.94 5.99
C ARG A 447 -8.79 -2.09 5.29
N ARG A 448 -9.74 -2.87 5.85
CA ARG A 448 -11.06 -3.11 5.25
C ARG A 448 -11.85 -1.82 4.96
N HIS A 449 -11.64 -0.77 5.76
CA HIS A 449 -12.30 0.52 5.59
C HIS A 449 -11.89 1.28 4.32
N LEU A 450 -10.77 0.93 3.68
CA LEU A 450 -10.36 1.53 2.42
C LEU A 450 -11.22 1.05 1.26
N ASN A 451 -11.74 -0.19 1.38
CA ASN A 451 -12.53 -0.81 0.34
C ASN A 451 -13.81 -0.02 0.05
N GLY A 452 -13.94 0.38 -1.21
CA GLY A 452 -15.09 1.17 -1.62
C GLY A 452 -15.03 2.66 -1.22
N ARG A 453 -14.15 3.12 -0.31
CA ARG A 453 -13.97 4.52 0.09
C ARG A 453 -12.80 5.19 -0.62
N ALA A 454 -11.61 4.63 -0.52
CA ALA A 454 -10.42 5.13 -1.20
C ALA A 454 -10.25 4.53 -2.59
N PHE A 455 -10.39 3.21 -2.69
CA PHE A 455 -10.22 2.40 -3.90
C PHE A 455 -10.87 1.00 -3.69
N LEU A 456 -10.76 0.09 -4.66
CA LEU A 456 -11.07 -1.32 -4.46
C LEU A 456 -9.89 -2.02 -3.79
N ASN A 457 -10.10 -2.72 -2.69
CA ASN A 457 -9.04 -3.45 -2.01
C ASN A 457 -8.61 -4.67 -2.80
N ASP A 458 -7.29 -4.78 -3.02
CA ASP A 458 -6.61 -5.98 -3.50
C ASP A 458 -5.88 -6.65 -2.33
N PRO A 459 -6.42 -7.73 -1.74
CA PRO A 459 -5.77 -8.49 -0.67
C PRO A 459 -4.66 -9.42 -1.16
N ASP A 460 -4.32 -9.39 -2.45
CA ASP A 460 -3.52 -10.36 -3.19
C ASP A 460 -4.29 -11.65 -3.54
N VAL A 461 -3.59 -12.65 -4.05
CA VAL A 461 -4.20 -13.89 -4.54
C VAL A 461 -4.60 -14.84 -3.41
N PHE A 462 -5.48 -15.77 -3.73
CA PHE A 462 -5.68 -17.01 -2.99
C PHE A 462 -5.31 -18.21 -3.89
N PHE A 463 -5.09 -19.35 -3.28
CA PHE A 463 -4.64 -20.57 -3.98
C PHE A 463 -5.63 -21.70 -3.75
N LEU A 464 -5.85 -22.52 -4.79
CA LEU A 464 -6.60 -23.77 -4.67
C LEU A 464 -5.76 -24.99 -5.08
N ARG A 465 -4.73 -24.80 -5.94
CA ARG A 465 -3.80 -25.87 -6.34
C ARG A 465 -3.07 -26.49 -5.14
N ASP A 466 -2.58 -27.72 -5.31
CA ASP A 466 -1.82 -28.45 -4.28
C ASP A 466 -0.30 -28.51 -4.54
N HIS A 467 0.15 -28.14 -5.73
CA HIS A 467 1.57 -28.12 -6.08
C HIS A 467 2.18 -26.72 -5.93
N ASN A 468 3.52 -26.68 -5.82
CA ASN A 468 4.32 -25.44 -5.76
C ASN A 468 3.88 -24.46 -4.65
N LEU A 469 3.38 -24.99 -3.52
CA LEU A 469 3.09 -24.24 -2.30
C LEU A 469 2.99 -25.17 -1.08
N THR A 470 3.04 -24.59 0.13
CA THR A 470 3.03 -25.36 1.39
C THR A 470 1.83 -25.06 2.27
N PHE A 471 0.73 -24.58 1.70
CA PHE A 471 -0.52 -24.33 2.42
C PHE A 471 -1.28 -25.62 2.71
N THR A 472 -1.84 -25.74 3.90
CA THR A 472 -2.87 -26.74 4.16
C THR A 472 -4.19 -26.34 3.47
N ARG A 473 -5.10 -27.32 3.30
CA ARG A 473 -6.42 -27.05 2.76
C ARG A 473 -7.16 -25.98 3.59
N GLU A 474 -7.10 -26.06 4.90
CA GLU A 474 -7.75 -25.10 5.79
C GLU A 474 -7.19 -23.68 5.60
N GLN A 475 -5.87 -23.54 5.50
CA GLN A 475 -5.22 -22.26 5.23
C GLN A 475 -5.62 -21.65 3.87
N LYS A 476 -5.77 -22.47 2.82
CA LYS A 476 -6.25 -22.04 1.50
C LYS A 476 -7.70 -21.52 1.59
N LEU A 477 -8.58 -22.26 2.27
CA LEU A 477 -9.99 -21.87 2.46
C LEU A 477 -10.12 -20.61 3.32
N LEU A 478 -9.32 -20.49 4.38
CA LEU A 478 -9.29 -19.28 5.21
C LEU A 478 -8.88 -18.06 4.38
N LEU A 479 -7.81 -18.16 3.59
CA LEU A 479 -7.35 -17.07 2.73
C LEU A 479 -8.41 -16.68 1.71
N ALA A 480 -9.05 -17.65 1.03
CA ALA A 480 -10.13 -17.42 0.10
C ALA A 480 -11.33 -16.71 0.74
N LYS A 481 -11.75 -17.12 1.96
CA LYS A 481 -12.85 -16.47 2.69
C LYS A 481 -12.50 -15.04 3.12
N ILE A 482 -11.29 -14.82 3.62
CA ILE A 482 -10.81 -13.47 3.97
C ILE A 482 -10.80 -12.56 2.74
N ASN A 483 -10.30 -13.05 1.60
CA ASN A 483 -10.30 -12.29 0.35
C ASN A 483 -11.74 -11.95 -0.09
N ASN A 484 -12.67 -12.91 -0.02
CA ASN A 484 -14.07 -12.68 -0.35
C ASN A 484 -14.75 -11.65 0.58
N LEU A 485 -14.46 -11.69 1.89
CA LEU A 485 -15.05 -10.75 2.87
C LEU A 485 -14.53 -9.32 2.74
N PHE A 486 -13.25 -9.13 2.43
CA PHE A 486 -12.57 -7.83 2.54
C PHE A 486 -12.02 -7.27 1.23
N GLY A 487 -11.91 -8.08 0.18
CA GLY A 487 -11.41 -7.70 -1.13
C GLY A 487 -12.51 -7.39 -2.13
N ARG A 488 -12.15 -6.59 -3.13
CA ARG A 488 -12.94 -6.36 -4.36
C ARG A 488 -12.13 -6.67 -5.62
N VAL A 489 -10.82 -6.83 -5.48
CA VAL A 489 -9.95 -7.45 -6.47
C VAL A 489 -9.61 -8.84 -5.96
N LEU A 490 -10.10 -9.88 -6.63
CA LEU A 490 -9.93 -11.27 -6.22
C LEU A 490 -9.27 -12.04 -7.36
N PHE A 491 -8.02 -12.42 -7.16
CA PHE A 491 -7.25 -13.15 -8.15
C PHE A 491 -6.84 -14.52 -7.65
N VAL A 492 -6.78 -15.49 -8.59
CA VAL A 492 -6.00 -16.71 -8.45
C VAL A 492 -4.76 -16.62 -9.33
N SER A 493 -3.74 -17.39 -8.97
CA SER A 493 -2.53 -17.53 -9.78
C SER A 493 -2.28 -19.01 -10.07
N ASP A 494 -3.35 -19.74 -10.38
CA ASP A 494 -3.38 -21.17 -10.61
C ASP A 494 -3.82 -21.47 -12.04
N ASP A 495 -3.33 -22.55 -12.66
CA ASP A 495 -3.98 -23.08 -13.86
C ASP A 495 -5.33 -23.71 -13.47
N ALA A 496 -6.42 -22.98 -13.64
CA ALA A 496 -7.76 -23.48 -13.33
C ALA A 496 -8.20 -24.64 -14.26
N GLY A 497 -7.46 -24.91 -15.32
CA GLY A 497 -7.64 -26.09 -16.15
C GLY A 497 -7.38 -27.40 -15.40
N GLU A 498 -6.51 -27.35 -14.38
CA GLU A 498 -6.14 -28.49 -13.53
C GLU A 498 -7.09 -28.71 -12.34
N TYR A 499 -8.02 -27.78 -12.09
CA TYR A 499 -8.94 -27.88 -10.94
C TYR A 499 -9.90 -29.07 -11.05
N SER A 500 -10.08 -29.77 -9.94
CA SER A 500 -11.23 -30.65 -9.73
C SER A 500 -12.54 -29.84 -9.71
N GLU A 501 -13.69 -30.52 -9.88
CA GLU A 501 -14.99 -29.83 -9.77
C GLU A 501 -15.19 -29.20 -8.39
N ALA A 502 -14.66 -29.79 -7.31
CA ALA A 502 -14.74 -29.23 -5.97
C ALA A 502 -13.94 -27.92 -5.83
N GLU A 503 -12.73 -27.85 -6.41
CA GLU A 503 -11.93 -26.61 -6.42
C GLU A 503 -12.57 -25.54 -7.31
N LEU A 504 -13.15 -25.94 -8.44
CA LEU A 504 -13.85 -25.02 -9.32
C LEU A 504 -15.09 -24.40 -8.64
N GLU A 505 -15.83 -25.17 -7.85
CA GLU A 505 -16.94 -24.62 -7.05
C GLU A 505 -16.43 -23.67 -5.96
N VAL A 506 -15.32 -23.96 -5.28
CA VAL A 506 -14.67 -23.04 -4.34
C VAL A 506 -14.24 -21.75 -5.03
N LEU A 507 -13.68 -21.81 -6.24
CA LEU A 507 -13.34 -20.64 -7.04
C LEU A 507 -14.56 -19.77 -7.31
N LYS A 508 -15.63 -20.37 -7.86
CA LYS A 508 -16.88 -19.65 -8.19
C LYS A 508 -17.54 -19.04 -6.95
N GLU A 509 -17.54 -19.77 -5.84
CA GLU A 509 -18.06 -19.28 -4.56
C GLU A 509 -17.24 -18.08 -4.04
N THR A 510 -15.90 -18.17 -4.10
CA THR A 510 -15.01 -17.08 -3.67
C THR A 510 -15.16 -15.85 -4.55
N PHE A 511 -15.38 -16.05 -5.87
CA PHE A 511 -15.61 -14.96 -6.81
C PHE A 511 -17.06 -14.42 -6.77
N ARG A 512 -18.00 -15.08 -6.11
CA ARG A 512 -19.35 -14.55 -5.92
C ARG A 512 -19.29 -13.32 -5.02
N GLU A 513 -20.07 -12.30 -5.36
CA GLU A 513 -20.20 -11.14 -4.50
C GLU A 513 -20.83 -11.54 -3.16
N SER A 514 -20.14 -11.21 -2.08
CA SER A 514 -20.62 -11.43 -0.72
C SER A 514 -21.53 -10.26 -0.31
N ASP A 515 -22.69 -10.56 0.29
CA ASP A 515 -23.55 -9.60 0.97
C ASP A 515 -23.13 -9.39 2.43
N ALA A 516 -21.95 -9.90 2.82
CA ALA A 516 -21.47 -9.87 4.18
C ALA A 516 -21.30 -8.44 4.71
N LYS A 517 -21.99 -8.16 5.81
CA LYS A 517 -21.81 -6.95 6.60
C LYS A 517 -20.96 -7.26 7.81
N ILE A 518 -19.74 -6.72 7.85
CA ILE A 518 -18.83 -6.91 8.97
C ILE A 518 -19.33 -6.11 10.17
N LEU A 519 -19.56 -6.78 11.29
CA LEU A 519 -20.00 -6.17 12.54
C LEU A 519 -18.81 -5.81 13.43
N ASN A 520 -17.84 -6.70 13.53
CA ASN A 520 -16.65 -6.48 14.35
C ASN A 520 -15.47 -7.33 13.87
N VAL A 521 -14.26 -6.83 14.11
CA VAL A 521 -13.00 -7.56 13.96
C VAL A 521 -12.21 -7.27 15.23
N LYS A 522 -11.81 -8.31 15.95
CA LYS A 522 -11.04 -8.16 17.20
C LYS A 522 -10.00 -9.23 17.36
N CYS A 523 -8.90 -8.86 18.00
CA CYS A 523 -7.94 -9.80 18.57
C CYS A 523 -8.52 -10.39 19.87
N VAL A 524 -8.43 -11.69 20.05
CA VAL A 524 -8.89 -12.41 21.24
C VAL A 524 -7.67 -12.82 22.07
N GLY A 525 -7.55 -12.26 23.25
CA GLY A 525 -6.34 -12.41 24.09
C GLY A 525 -5.23 -11.42 23.70
N ALA A 526 -3.98 -11.81 23.90
CA ALA A 526 -2.83 -11.00 23.51
C ALA A 526 -2.62 -11.07 21.98
N ARG A 527 -2.18 -9.97 21.38
CA ARG A 527 -1.87 -9.93 19.95
C ARG A 527 -0.80 -10.96 19.55
N ALA A 528 0.13 -11.23 20.44
CA ALA A 528 1.18 -12.24 20.26
C ALA A 528 0.65 -13.68 20.15
N ASP A 529 -0.59 -13.96 20.60
CA ASP A 529 -1.22 -15.28 20.48
C ASP A 529 -1.80 -15.50 19.07
N GLY A 530 -2.05 -14.43 18.32
CA GLY A 530 -2.54 -14.46 16.96
C GLY A 530 -4.00 -14.88 16.79
N ASN A 531 -4.79 -14.91 17.84
CA ASN A 531 -6.20 -15.31 17.76
C ASN A 531 -7.09 -14.13 17.38
N TYR A 532 -7.92 -14.32 16.35
CA TYR A 532 -8.82 -13.31 15.84
C TYR A 532 -10.25 -13.84 15.68
N GLU A 533 -11.19 -12.92 15.80
CA GLU A 533 -12.62 -13.14 15.62
C GLU A 533 -13.17 -12.10 14.65
N ILE A 534 -13.86 -12.57 13.61
CA ILE A 534 -14.62 -11.72 12.67
C ILE A 534 -16.08 -12.08 12.83
N LYS A 535 -16.88 -11.11 13.29
CA LYS A 535 -18.32 -11.22 13.40
C LYS A 535 -18.96 -10.50 12.21
N PHE A 536 -19.85 -11.17 11.48
CA PHE A 536 -20.51 -10.62 10.30
C PHE A 536 -21.90 -11.20 10.07
N ILE A 537 -22.73 -10.50 9.31
CA ILE A 537 -24.00 -11.02 8.81
C ILE A 537 -23.83 -11.36 7.35
N GLU A 538 -24.18 -12.57 6.93
CA GLU A 538 -24.15 -13.03 5.55
C GLU A 538 -25.41 -13.86 5.26
N ASN A 539 -26.09 -13.57 4.15
CA ASN A 539 -27.40 -14.15 3.81
C ASN A 539 -28.46 -13.97 4.92
N GLY A 540 -28.40 -12.86 5.67
CA GLY A 540 -29.29 -12.55 6.78
C GLY A 540 -28.98 -13.29 8.09
N GLU A 541 -27.97 -14.14 8.14
CA GLU A 541 -27.55 -14.89 9.32
C GLU A 541 -26.30 -14.30 9.93
N GLU A 542 -26.26 -14.24 11.26
CA GLU A 542 -25.04 -13.84 12.00
C GLU A 542 -24.07 -15.01 12.02
N LYS A 543 -22.83 -14.76 11.57
CA LYS A 543 -21.74 -15.74 11.50
C LYS A 543 -20.53 -15.26 12.27
N LEU A 544 -19.73 -16.22 12.75
CA LEU A 544 -18.51 -15.98 13.49
C LEU A 544 -17.37 -16.79 12.88
N LEU A 545 -16.41 -16.11 12.24
CA LEU A 545 -15.15 -16.71 11.80
C LEU A 545 -14.11 -16.50 12.90
N TYR A 546 -13.67 -17.59 13.50
CA TYR A 546 -12.61 -17.63 14.49
C TYR A 546 -11.38 -18.32 13.90
N PHE A 547 -10.19 -17.72 14.05
CA PHE A 547 -8.96 -18.30 13.52
C PHE A 547 -7.72 -17.83 14.25
N ASN A 548 -6.64 -18.59 14.11
CA ASN A 548 -5.31 -18.20 14.55
C ASN A 548 -4.50 -17.72 13.33
N LEU A 549 -4.07 -16.46 13.35
CA LEU A 549 -3.35 -15.82 12.26
C LEU A 549 -2.01 -16.51 11.93
N PHE A 550 -1.32 -17.05 12.94
CA PHE A 550 0.01 -17.62 12.76
C PHE A 550 -0.01 -19.04 12.21
N THR A 551 -1.01 -19.82 12.60
CA THR A 551 -1.14 -21.22 12.19
C THR A 551 -2.11 -21.43 11.04
N GLY A 552 -3.10 -20.51 10.87
CA GLY A 552 -4.22 -20.67 9.95
C GLY A 552 -5.27 -21.68 10.43
N ALA A 553 -5.16 -22.19 11.66
CA ALA A 553 -6.21 -23.00 12.28
C ALA A 553 -7.48 -22.15 12.47
N SER A 554 -8.64 -22.70 12.13
CA SER A 554 -9.88 -21.92 12.05
C SER A 554 -11.14 -22.80 12.14
N ASN A 555 -12.29 -22.17 12.31
CA ASN A 555 -13.60 -22.81 12.13
C ASN A 555 -14.17 -22.58 10.71
N ILE A 556 -13.34 -22.37 9.71
CA ILE A 556 -13.78 -22.01 8.33
C ILE A 556 -14.76 -23.02 7.73
N LEU A 557 -14.63 -24.31 8.04
CA LEU A 557 -15.52 -25.35 7.52
C LEU A 557 -16.93 -25.30 8.13
N GLU A 558 -17.11 -24.63 9.28
CA GLU A 558 -18.39 -24.44 9.95
C GLU A 558 -19.12 -23.17 9.44
N VAL A 559 -18.38 -22.23 8.85
CA VAL A 559 -18.85 -20.88 8.45
C VAL A 559 -19.14 -20.81 6.95
N ARG A 560 -18.76 -21.81 6.19
CA ARG A 560 -18.96 -21.87 4.73
C ARG A 560 -20.35 -22.21 4.33
#